data_e2a871d57466e74d19795849cd784b61
#
_entry.id   e2a871d57466e74d19795849cd784b61
#
_cell.length_a   1.000
_cell.length_b   1.000
_cell.length_c   1.000
_cell.angle_alpha   90.00
_cell.angle_beta   90.00
_cell.angle_gamma   90.00
#
_symmetry.space_group_name_H-M   'P 1'
#
loop_
_entity.id
_entity.type
_entity.pdbx_description
1 polymer ?
#
loop_
_entity_poly.entity_id
_entity_poly.type
_entity_poly.pdbx_seq_one_letter_code
_entity_poly.pdbx_strand_id
1 'polypeptide(L)'
;MKKIINFTSLFVFMVLLVGCIGEEKGQLSRVDVQKIDTEGKYEDVVMITDRESIELLMQAFEQIKWDDKVVKMARKPDVEATLFYTFDENKPESLYEYEIWFNESSGTATIISNNENESYGELDKDNAQALKNNFLN
;
A
#
# COMPACT_ATOMS: atom_id res chain seq x y z
N MET A 1 -29.97 47.77 10.97
CA MET A 1 -28.72 47.67 10.25
C MET A 1 -27.55 47.07 11.02
N LYS A 2 -27.62 46.94 12.33
CA LYS A 2 -26.52 46.32 13.12
C LYS A 2 -26.60 44.83 13.25
N LYS A 3 -27.64 44.17 12.70
CA LYS A 3 -27.83 42.71 12.81
C LYS A 3 -27.23 41.88 11.69
N ILE A 4 -26.72 42.51 10.62
CA ILE A 4 -26.20 41.81 9.43
C ILE A 4 -24.72 41.42 9.59
N ILE A 5 -24.00 42.11 10.49
CA ILE A 5 -22.56 41.88 10.69
C ILE A 5 -22.27 40.63 11.52
N ASN A 6 -23.24 40.18 12.33
CA ASN A 6 -23.05 38.99 13.17
C ASN A 6 -23.27 37.66 12.45
N PHE A 7 -23.88 37.69 11.26
CA PHE A 7 -24.15 36.46 10.53
C PHE A 7 -22.94 35.99 9.71
N THR A 8 -22.11 36.92 9.29
CA THR A 8 -20.92 36.63 8.52
C THR A 8 -19.79 36.06 9.38
N SER A 9 -19.77 36.44 10.66
CA SER A 9 -18.76 35.93 11.60
C SER A 9 -19.01 34.47 12.02
N LEU A 10 -20.26 34.06 12.05
CA LEU A 10 -20.62 32.70 12.44
C LEU A 10 -20.32 31.69 11.31
N PHE A 11 -20.40 32.12 10.06
CA PHE A 11 -20.15 31.24 8.91
C PHE A 11 -18.66 30.95 8.71
N VAL A 12 -17.79 31.90 9.05
CA VAL A 12 -16.34 31.73 8.94
C VAL A 12 -15.80 30.76 9.99
N PHE A 13 -16.48 30.63 11.15
CA PHE A 13 -16.04 29.72 12.20
C PHE A 13 -16.36 28.26 11.90
N MET A 14 -17.37 28.00 11.07
CA MET A 14 -17.81 26.63 10.75
C MET A 14 -16.93 25.95 9.71
N VAL A 15 -16.17 26.70 8.92
CA VAL A 15 -15.29 26.17 7.89
C VAL A 15 -13.97 25.64 8.46
N LEU A 16 -13.61 26.09 9.67
CA LEU A 16 -12.35 25.66 10.32
C LEU A 16 -12.43 24.30 11.01
N LEU A 17 -13.62 23.71 11.13
CA LEU A 17 -13.81 22.41 11.80
C LEU A 17 -13.69 21.21 10.85
N VAL A 18 -13.60 21.43 9.55
CA VAL A 18 -13.54 20.35 8.55
C VAL A 18 -12.11 19.87 8.27
N GLY A 19 -11.09 20.54 8.82
CA GLY A 19 -9.69 20.27 8.54
C GLY A 19 -9.02 19.19 9.41
N CYS A 20 -9.73 18.57 10.35
CA CYS A 20 -9.11 17.70 11.35
C CYS A 20 -9.54 16.22 11.29
N ILE A 21 -10.25 15.79 10.26
CA ILE A 21 -10.59 14.37 10.09
C ILE A 21 -9.64 13.78 9.04
N GLY A 22 -8.37 13.59 9.44
CA GLY A 22 -7.42 12.80 8.66
C GLY A 22 -7.23 11.47 9.37
N GLU A 23 -7.51 10.36 8.70
CA GLU A 23 -7.05 9.06 9.16
C GLU A 23 -5.53 9.10 9.28
N GLU A 24 -4.99 8.58 10.39
CA GLU A 24 -3.55 8.41 10.53
C GLU A 24 -3.08 7.40 9.51
N LYS A 25 -2.46 7.88 8.45
CA LYS A 25 -1.82 7.01 7.46
C LYS A 25 -0.46 6.59 7.99
N GLY A 26 -0.24 5.28 8.05
CA GLY A 26 1.09 4.75 8.34
C GLY A 26 2.08 5.21 7.29
N GLN A 27 3.30 5.43 7.70
CA GLN A 27 4.39 5.77 6.80
C GLN A 27 5.23 4.54 6.51
N LEU A 28 5.36 4.18 5.23
CA LEU A 28 6.19 3.06 4.81
C LEU A 28 7.66 3.45 4.95
N SER A 29 8.42 2.66 5.72
CA SER A 29 9.83 2.93 5.98
C SER A 29 10.77 1.98 5.25
N ARG A 30 10.36 0.73 5.03
CA ARG A 30 11.17 -0.30 4.40
C ARG A 30 10.28 -1.35 3.75
N VAL A 31 10.77 -1.94 2.67
CA VAL A 31 10.16 -3.11 2.05
C VAL A 31 11.25 -4.17 1.88
N ASP A 32 11.03 -5.34 2.46
CA ASP A 32 11.87 -6.50 2.24
C ASP A 32 11.25 -7.34 1.14
N VAL A 33 12.01 -7.62 0.10
CA VAL A 33 11.54 -8.32 -1.09
C VAL A 33 12.28 -9.64 -1.23
N GLN A 34 11.53 -10.70 -1.40
CA GLN A 34 12.08 -12.02 -1.69
C GLN A 34 11.46 -12.55 -2.97
N LYS A 35 12.29 -12.75 -3.98
CA LYS A 35 11.84 -13.32 -5.25
C LYS A 35 11.76 -14.83 -5.15
N ILE A 36 10.85 -15.40 -5.92
CA ILE A 36 10.73 -16.85 -6.04
C ILE A 36 10.93 -17.18 -7.52
N ASP A 37 11.90 -18.05 -7.83
CA ASP A 37 12.23 -18.39 -9.20
C ASP A 37 11.17 -19.34 -9.82
N THR A 38 11.34 -19.64 -11.11
CA THR A 38 10.40 -20.51 -11.84
C THR A 38 10.35 -21.94 -11.31
N GLU A 39 11.38 -22.36 -10.59
CA GLU A 39 11.44 -23.67 -9.94
C GLU A 39 10.85 -23.66 -8.50
N GLY A 40 10.39 -22.51 -8.06
CA GLY A 40 9.81 -22.32 -6.73
C GLY A 40 10.83 -22.16 -5.62
N LYS A 41 12.05 -21.80 -5.94
CA LYS A 41 13.11 -21.54 -4.95
C LYS A 41 13.08 -20.09 -4.53
N TYR A 42 13.23 -19.88 -3.24
CA TYR A 42 13.31 -18.52 -2.66
C TYR A 42 14.73 -17.99 -2.81
N GLU A 43 14.85 -16.81 -3.40
CA GLU A 43 16.11 -16.09 -3.51
C GLU A 43 16.42 -15.32 -2.22
N ASP A 44 17.58 -14.69 -2.14
CA ASP A 44 17.94 -13.87 -1.00
C ASP A 44 17.03 -12.66 -0.84
N VAL A 45 16.77 -12.27 0.40
CA VAL A 45 15.95 -11.09 0.70
C VAL A 45 16.71 -9.83 0.37
N VAL A 46 16.07 -8.92 -0.36
CA VAL A 46 16.61 -7.59 -0.68
C VAL A 46 15.82 -6.55 0.10
N MET A 47 16.51 -5.68 0.84
CA MET A 47 15.89 -4.60 1.58
C MET A 47 15.87 -3.32 0.75
N ILE A 48 14.69 -2.74 0.59
CA ILE A 48 14.51 -1.46 -0.08
C ILE A 48 14.24 -0.39 0.98
N THR A 49 15.13 0.58 1.08
CA THR A 49 15.05 1.64 2.08
C THR A 49 15.21 3.03 1.50
N ASP A 50 15.60 3.15 0.23
CA ASP A 50 15.78 4.45 -0.39
C ASP A 50 14.44 5.16 -0.60
N ARG A 51 14.43 6.46 -0.29
CA ARG A 51 13.19 7.25 -0.25
C ARG A 51 12.44 7.23 -1.57
N GLU A 52 13.13 7.36 -2.69
CA GLU A 52 12.49 7.39 -4.01
C GLU A 52 11.74 6.10 -4.32
N SER A 53 12.38 4.95 -4.12
CA SER A 53 11.75 3.65 -4.31
C SER A 53 10.58 3.42 -3.34
N ILE A 54 10.75 3.80 -2.09
CA ILE A 54 9.70 3.67 -1.07
C ILE A 54 8.48 4.50 -1.43
N GLU A 55 8.65 5.73 -1.90
CA GLU A 55 7.53 6.57 -2.31
C GLU A 55 6.79 5.99 -3.51
N LEU A 56 7.50 5.48 -4.50
CA LEU A 56 6.90 4.83 -5.66
C LEU A 56 6.14 3.57 -5.27
N LEU A 57 6.72 2.74 -4.39
CA LEU A 57 6.07 1.53 -3.90
C LEU A 57 4.81 1.85 -3.08
N MET A 58 4.91 2.84 -2.21
CA MET A 58 3.76 3.26 -1.38
C MET A 58 2.61 3.73 -2.26
N GLN A 59 2.88 4.55 -3.28
CA GLN A 59 1.88 5.00 -4.24
C GLN A 59 1.22 3.83 -4.96
N ALA A 60 2.01 2.85 -5.39
CA ALA A 60 1.49 1.67 -6.08
C ALA A 60 0.62 0.82 -5.13
N PHE A 61 1.08 0.57 -3.91
CA PHE A 61 0.31 -0.21 -2.93
C PHE A 61 -1.00 0.46 -2.55
N GLU A 62 -1.06 1.79 -2.51
CA GLU A 62 -2.30 2.53 -2.24
C GLU A 62 -3.34 2.33 -3.34
N GLN A 63 -2.94 1.92 -4.53
CA GLN A 63 -3.86 1.69 -5.65
C GLN A 63 -4.42 0.27 -5.68
N ILE A 64 -4.02 -0.62 -4.77
CA ILE A 64 -4.54 -1.98 -4.72
C ILE A 64 -6.02 -1.92 -4.37
N LYS A 65 -6.83 -2.62 -5.18
CA LYS A 65 -8.27 -2.77 -4.93
C LYS A 65 -8.49 -4.03 -4.14
N TRP A 66 -8.76 -3.87 -2.86
CA TRP A 66 -8.99 -4.99 -1.96
C TRP A 66 -10.40 -5.50 -2.04
N ASP A 67 -10.55 -6.82 -2.00
CA ASP A 67 -11.83 -7.53 -2.01
C ASP A 67 -11.83 -8.55 -0.87
N ASP A 68 -12.93 -8.63 -0.15
CA ASP A 68 -13.09 -9.55 0.97
C ASP A 68 -13.47 -10.95 0.45
N LYS A 69 -12.53 -11.57 -0.26
CA LYS A 69 -12.71 -12.95 -0.73
C LYS A 69 -11.46 -13.77 -0.46
N VAL A 70 -11.65 -15.07 -0.32
CA VAL A 70 -10.56 -16.02 -0.16
C VAL A 70 -10.32 -16.70 -1.50
N VAL A 71 -9.11 -16.56 -2.03
CA VAL A 71 -8.71 -17.16 -3.30
C VAL A 71 -7.50 -18.05 -3.06
N LYS A 72 -7.57 -19.27 -3.59
CA LYS A 72 -6.44 -20.19 -3.56
C LYS A 72 -5.72 -20.13 -4.91
N MET A 73 -4.48 -19.72 -4.90
CA MET A 73 -3.69 -19.60 -6.11
C MET A 73 -3.12 -20.96 -6.53
N ALA A 74 -3.06 -21.18 -7.85
CA ALA A 74 -2.60 -22.44 -8.41
C ALA A 74 -1.07 -22.60 -8.41
N ARG A 75 -0.34 -21.50 -8.33
CA ARG A 75 1.13 -21.49 -8.31
C ARG A 75 1.65 -20.62 -7.16
N LYS A 76 2.92 -20.79 -6.84
CA LYS A 76 3.60 -19.94 -5.86
C LYS A 76 3.65 -18.49 -6.36
N PRO A 77 3.71 -17.51 -5.45
CA PRO A 77 3.86 -16.12 -5.85
C PRO A 77 5.20 -15.89 -6.57
N ASP A 78 5.28 -14.83 -7.34
CA ASP A 78 6.53 -14.40 -7.97
C ASP A 78 7.42 -13.67 -6.96
N VAL A 79 6.81 -12.99 -6.01
CA VAL A 79 7.49 -12.19 -4.99
C VAL A 79 6.71 -12.26 -3.68
N GLU A 80 7.45 -12.35 -2.58
CA GLU A 80 6.93 -12.07 -1.24
C GLU A 80 7.53 -10.75 -0.77
N ALA A 81 6.68 -9.84 -0.32
CA ALA A 81 7.12 -8.53 0.15
C ALA A 81 6.65 -8.32 1.58
N THR A 82 7.55 -7.89 2.46
CA THR A 82 7.21 -7.49 3.82
C THR A 82 7.33 -5.96 3.91
N LEU A 83 6.21 -5.32 4.23
CA LEU A 83 6.10 -3.87 4.34
C LEU A 83 6.17 -3.45 5.80
N PHE A 84 7.05 -2.50 6.09
CA PHE A 84 7.25 -1.98 7.44
C PHE A 84 6.63 -0.59 7.52
N TYR A 85 5.52 -0.47 8.27
CA TYR A 85 4.80 0.79 8.46
C TYR A 85 5.01 1.34 9.85
N THR A 86 5.27 2.63 9.93
CA THR A 86 5.30 3.38 11.19
C THR A 86 4.00 4.19 11.29
N PHE A 87 3.14 3.85 12.24
CA PHE A 87 1.92 4.60 12.55
C PHE A 87 2.11 5.58 13.71
N ASP A 88 2.98 5.22 14.62
CA ASP A 88 3.34 6.03 15.79
C ASP A 88 4.81 5.78 16.10
N GLU A 89 5.61 6.85 16.17
CA GLU A 89 7.05 6.77 16.43
C GLU A 89 7.38 6.13 17.79
N ASN A 90 6.43 6.15 18.72
CA ASN A 90 6.60 5.59 20.06
C ASN A 90 6.17 4.12 20.15
N LYS A 91 5.70 3.53 19.05
CA LYS A 91 5.26 2.13 18.97
C LYS A 91 6.10 1.35 17.97
N PRO A 92 6.16 0.01 18.13
CA PRO A 92 6.82 -0.83 17.13
C PRO A 92 6.18 -0.66 15.75
N GLU A 93 6.97 -0.88 14.71
CA GLU A 93 6.47 -0.89 13.33
C GLU A 93 5.47 -2.02 13.12
N SER A 94 4.47 -1.77 12.27
CA SER A 94 3.51 -2.78 11.84
C SER A 94 4.02 -3.44 10.57
N LEU A 95 3.94 -4.77 10.50
CA LEU A 95 4.41 -5.54 9.37
C LEU A 95 3.22 -6.08 8.57
N TYR A 96 3.22 -5.79 7.29
CA TYR A 96 2.27 -6.37 6.34
C TYR A 96 3.00 -7.29 5.39
N GLU A 97 2.56 -8.52 5.25
CA GLU A 97 3.15 -9.51 4.37
C GLU A 97 2.27 -9.68 3.13
N TYR A 98 2.84 -9.44 1.96
CA TYR A 98 2.16 -9.54 0.68
C TYR A 98 2.78 -10.66 -0.16
N GLU A 99 1.94 -11.54 -0.67
CA GLU A 99 2.30 -12.47 -1.74
C GLU A 99 1.82 -11.87 -3.05
N ILE A 100 2.69 -11.79 -4.06
CA ILE A 100 2.42 -11.05 -5.30
C ILE A 100 2.61 -11.94 -6.51
N TRP A 101 1.59 -12.02 -7.34
CA TRP A 101 1.61 -12.70 -8.63
C TRP A 101 1.51 -11.68 -9.75
N PHE A 102 2.44 -11.69 -10.68
CA PHE A 102 2.37 -10.86 -11.88
C PHE A 102 1.69 -11.66 -12.98
N ASN A 103 0.60 -11.15 -13.51
CA ASN A 103 -0.20 -11.79 -14.55
C ASN A 103 0.31 -11.34 -15.91
N GLU A 104 1.09 -12.19 -16.58
CA GLU A 104 1.76 -11.82 -17.84
C GLU A 104 0.79 -11.48 -18.95
N SER A 105 -0.34 -12.19 -19.05
CA SER A 105 -1.31 -12.00 -20.11
C SER A 105 -2.04 -10.66 -20.04
N SER A 106 -2.34 -10.18 -18.83
CA SER A 106 -3.08 -8.93 -18.61
C SER A 106 -2.17 -7.77 -18.23
N GLY A 107 -0.98 -8.05 -17.71
CA GLY A 107 -0.07 -7.06 -17.16
C GLY A 107 -0.44 -6.59 -15.76
N THR A 108 -1.52 -7.11 -15.17
CA THR A 108 -1.97 -6.78 -13.83
C THR A 108 -1.20 -7.58 -12.77
N ALA A 109 -1.45 -7.30 -11.50
CA ALA A 109 -0.90 -8.09 -10.40
C ALA A 109 -2.02 -8.50 -9.44
N THR A 110 -1.85 -9.69 -8.87
CA THR A 110 -2.71 -10.21 -7.80
C THR A 110 -1.91 -10.19 -6.52
N ILE A 111 -2.49 -9.69 -5.44
CA ILE A 111 -1.83 -9.58 -4.13
C ILE A 111 -2.71 -10.26 -3.08
N ILE A 112 -2.09 -11.13 -2.28
CA ILE A 112 -2.74 -11.69 -1.10
C ILE A 112 -2.00 -11.15 0.12
N SER A 113 -2.75 -10.56 1.04
CA SER A 113 -2.23 -9.95 2.26
C SER A 113 -2.53 -10.83 3.47
N ASN A 114 -1.61 -10.83 4.44
CA ASN A 114 -1.87 -11.43 5.75
C ASN A 114 -2.71 -10.53 6.66
N ASN A 115 -2.98 -9.29 6.26
CA ASN A 115 -3.80 -8.37 7.02
C ASN A 115 -5.29 -8.68 6.78
N GLU A 116 -6.05 -8.90 7.85
CA GLU A 116 -7.47 -9.24 7.80
C GLU A 116 -8.32 -8.19 7.07
N ASN A 117 -7.93 -6.94 7.12
CA ASN A 117 -8.66 -5.84 6.47
C ASN A 117 -8.38 -5.74 4.97
N GLU A 118 -7.40 -6.48 4.47
CA GLU A 118 -6.99 -6.43 3.07
C GLU A 118 -7.39 -7.69 2.30
N SER A 119 -6.94 -8.83 2.71
CA SER A 119 -7.20 -10.17 2.14
C SER A 119 -6.71 -10.37 0.71
N TYR A 120 -7.56 -10.15 -0.29
CA TYR A 120 -7.27 -10.33 -1.71
C TYR A 120 -7.32 -8.99 -2.42
N GLY A 121 -6.33 -8.70 -3.24
CA GLY A 121 -6.30 -7.46 -3.99
C GLY A 121 -5.84 -7.62 -5.43
N GLU A 122 -6.22 -6.67 -6.25
CA GLU A 122 -5.78 -6.57 -7.63
C GLU A 122 -5.19 -5.20 -7.90
N LEU A 123 -4.17 -5.18 -8.72
CA LEU A 123 -3.46 -3.97 -9.10
C LEU A 123 -3.49 -3.82 -10.60
N ASP A 124 -3.81 -2.62 -11.08
CA ASP A 124 -3.87 -2.33 -12.50
C ASP A 124 -2.50 -2.45 -13.17
N LYS A 125 -2.50 -2.43 -14.50
CA LYS A 125 -1.32 -2.64 -15.32
C LYS A 125 -0.19 -1.65 -15.02
N ASP A 126 -0.49 -0.37 -14.87
CA ASP A 126 0.52 0.67 -14.67
C ASP A 126 1.19 0.53 -13.30
N ASN A 127 0.39 0.29 -12.26
CA ASN A 127 0.92 0.11 -10.91
C ASN A 127 1.59 -1.25 -10.73
N ALA A 128 1.10 -2.29 -11.39
CA ALA A 128 1.77 -3.59 -11.44
C ALA A 128 3.16 -3.47 -12.08
N GLN A 129 3.27 -2.69 -13.15
CA GLN A 129 4.55 -2.44 -13.81
C GLN A 129 5.52 -1.70 -12.90
N ALA A 130 5.03 -0.75 -12.11
CA ALA A 130 5.84 -0.04 -11.12
C ALA A 130 6.40 -0.99 -10.05
N LEU A 131 5.58 -1.91 -9.53
CA LEU A 131 6.07 -2.95 -8.61
C LEU A 131 7.11 -3.84 -9.28
N LYS A 132 6.83 -4.29 -10.49
CA LYS A 132 7.71 -5.18 -11.22
C LYS A 132 9.07 -4.54 -11.47
N ASN A 133 9.10 -3.26 -11.83
CA ASN A 133 10.35 -2.52 -12.05
C ASN A 133 11.18 -2.40 -10.78
N ASN A 134 10.54 -2.23 -9.63
CA ASN A 134 11.23 -2.10 -8.35
C ASN A 134 11.66 -3.44 -7.75
N PHE A 135 10.92 -4.50 -8.02
CA PHE A 135 11.16 -5.80 -7.39
C PHE A 135 11.99 -6.76 -8.25
N LEU A 136 11.85 -6.71 -9.57
CA LEU A 136 12.46 -7.69 -10.46
C LEU A 136 13.66 -7.18 -11.26
N ASN A 137 13.98 -5.91 -11.13
CA ASN A 137 15.13 -5.32 -11.86
C ASN A 137 16.32 -5.09 -10.95
#